data_dc8d075eaa4d257f72fd5cd09ce98655
#
_entry.id   dc8d075eaa4d257f72fd5cd09ce98655
#
_cell.length_a   1.000
_cell.length_b   1.000
_cell.length_c   1.000
_cell.angle_alpha   90.00
_cell.angle_beta   90.00
_cell.angle_gamma   90.00
#
_symmetry.space_group_name_H-M   'P 1'
#
loop_
_entity.id
_entity.type
_entity.pdbx_description
1 polymer ?
#
loop_
_entity_poly.entity_id
_entity_poly.type
_entity_poly.pdbx_seq_one_letter_code
_entity_poly.pdbx_strand_id
1 'polypeptide(L)'
;MLRRYEAELHLPSGMRAPSSMGSVLHGALIEQLPEDYAAYLHTENLRPYSQSIRWDRARERVIWRIGTLDRATAEIIGAVLQSLEHIHLRQKGYTVDVQNIQCVEARSYQDIADEYFRAETAPRGAEIHFLTPTSFKRDGAYILLPESVLILQSLLLRWNAFCPDIRIEEDNLAQELASHIHLTRYALRSAAYSVEGYNIRGFRGQIALRFTGSDMVRRILGTLLAYAPYAGIGIKTALGMGAVETHIWKG
;
A
#
# COMPACT_ATOMS: atom_id res chain seq x y z
N MET A 1 13.97 3.28 -5.47
CA MET A 1 13.15 3.02 -6.69
C MET A 1 11.89 2.28 -6.26
N LEU A 2 10.76 2.76 -6.66
CA LEU A 2 9.45 2.18 -6.40
C LEU A 2 9.11 1.21 -7.53
N ARG A 3 8.61 0.02 -7.19
CA ARG A 3 8.07 -0.92 -8.19
C ARG A 3 6.75 -1.49 -7.71
N ARG A 4 5.89 -1.78 -8.65
CA ARG A 4 4.63 -2.48 -8.41
C ARG A 4 4.61 -3.74 -9.27
N TYR A 5 4.51 -4.88 -8.60
CA TYR A 5 4.40 -6.18 -9.23
C TYR A 5 2.97 -6.70 -9.12
N GLU A 6 2.50 -7.38 -10.13
CA GLU A 6 1.28 -8.17 -10.11
C GLU A 6 1.59 -9.60 -10.55
N ALA A 7 0.98 -10.56 -9.87
CA ALA A 7 1.02 -11.98 -10.20
C ALA A 7 -0.38 -12.56 -10.12
N GLU A 8 -0.69 -13.50 -11.00
CA GLU A 8 -1.94 -14.25 -10.96
C GLU A 8 -1.78 -15.47 -10.05
N LEU A 9 -2.72 -15.65 -9.12
CA LEU A 9 -2.75 -16.80 -8.23
C LEU A 9 -3.85 -17.76 -8.68
N HIS A 10 -3.47 -18.99 -8.96
CA HIS A 10 -4.38 -20.07 -9.32
C HIS A 10 -4.55 -20.99 -8.10
N LEU A 11 -5.69 -20.85 -7.44
CA LEU A 11 -6.03 -21.67 -6.28
C LEU A 11 -6.62 -23.01 -6.70
N PRO A 12 -6.49 -24.06 -5.87
CA PRO A 12 -7.19 -25.32 -6.09
C PRO A 12 -8.71 -25.12 -6.25
N SER A 13 -9.35 -26.00 -7.01
CA SER A 13 -10.80 -25.93 -7.30
C SER A 13 -11.63 -25.81 -6.01
N GLY A 14 -12.60 -24.89 -6.01
CA GLY A 14 -13.48 -24.62 -4.87
C GLY A 14 -12.90 -23.72 -3.78
N MET A 15 -11.62 -23.34 -3.85
CA MET A 15 -10.99 -22.46 -2.88
C MET A 15 -11.25 -20.99 -3.21
N ARG A 16 -11.31 -20.14 -2.16
CA ARG A 16 -11.45 -18.69 -2.30
C ARG A 16 -10.24 -17.98 -1.71
N ALA A 17 -9.88 -16.85 -2.30
CA ALA A 17 -8.84 -15.97 -1.80
C ALA A 17 -9.46 -14.74 -1.09
N PRO A 18 -9.74 -14.80 0.22
CA PRO A 18 -10.14 -13.61 0.96
C PRO A 18 -8.95 -12.63 1.05
N SER A 19 -9.23 -11.35 1.18
CA SER A 19 -8.14 -10.34 1.32
C SER A 19 -7.17 -10.65 2.47
N SER A 20 -7.66 -11.29 3.54
CA SER A 20 -6.85 -11.74 4.69
C SER A 20 -5.83 -12.84 4.36
N MET A 21 -5.91 -13.49 3.20
CA MET A 21 -4.87 -14.39 2.72
C MET A 21 -3.52 -13.67 2.51
N GLY A 22 -3.52 -12.33 2.42
CA GLY A 22 -2.30 -11.53 2.37
C GLY A 22 -1.35 -11.80 3.54
N SER A 23 -1.86 -12.05 4.76
CA SER A 23 -1.01 -12.41 5.91
C SER A 23 -0.34 -13.77 5.75
N VAL A 24 -0.99 -14.72 5.09
CA VAL A 24 -0.42 -16.04 4.78
C VAL A 24 0.62 -15.93 3.66
N LEU A 25 0.32 -15.15 2.62
CA LEU A 25 1.28 -14.87 1.54
C LEU A 25 2.49 -14.07 2.02
N HIS A 26 2.34 -13.23 3.04
CA HIS A 26 3.47 -12.56 3.68
C HIS A 26 4.47 -13.59 4.23
N GLY A 27 4.00 -14.54 5.02
CA GLY A 27 4.86 -15.61 5.56
C GLY A 27 5.52 -16.42 4.44
N ALA A 28 4.73 -16.81 3.43
CA ALA A 28 5.23 -17.56 2.29
C ALA A 28 6.24 -16.78 1.44
N LEU A 29 6.08 -15.46 1.29
CA LEU A 29 7.07 -14.60 0.63
C LEU A 29 8.38 -14.54 1.43
N ILE A 30 8.30 -14.33 2.74
CA ILE A 30 9.50 -14.29 3.62
C ILE A 30 10.31 -15.58 3.52
N GLU A 31 9.65 -16.74 3.43
CA GLU A 31 10.31 -18.05 3.29
C GLU A 31 11.08 -18.19 1.95
N GLN A 32 10.78 -17.39 0.94
CA GLN A 32 11.48 -17.40 -0.36
C GLN A 32 12.63 -16.38 -0.43
N LEU A 33 12.72 -15.46 0.54
CA LEU A 33 13.76 -14.44 0.56
C LEU A 33 15.10 -14.99 1.07
N PRO A 34 16.24 -14.39 0.68
CA PRO A 34 17.53 -14.68 1.31
C PRO A 34 17.46 -14.57 2.85
N GLU A 35 18.12 -15.47 3.56
CA GLU A 35 17.99 -15.61 5.02
C GLU A 35 18.36 -14.33 5.77
N ASP A 36 19.43 -13.65 5.36
CA ASP A 36 19.88 -12.38 5.94
C ASP A 36 18.84 -11.27 5.73
N TYR A 37 18.21 -11.21 4.56
CA TYR A 37 17.18 -10.23 4.28
C TYR A 37 15.85 -10.55 5.01
N ALA A 38 15.48 -11.81 5.11
CA ALA A 38 14.34 -12.24 5.92
C ALA A 38 14.54 -11.87 7.40
N ALA A 39 15.75 -12.10 7.95
CA ALA A 39 16.10 -11.70 9.31
C ALA A 39 16.02 -10.17 9.50
N TYR A 40 16.54 -9.38 8.56
CA TYR A 40 16.39 -7.92 8.55
C TYR A 40 14.92 -7.51 8.61
N LEU A 41 14.06 -8.07 7.76
CA LEU A 41 12.63 -7.76 7.76
C LEU A 41 11.92 -8.12 9.07
N HIS A 42 12.41 -9.11 9.82
CA HIS A 42 11.85 -9.47 11.13
C HIS A 42 12.19 -8.45 12.22
N THR A 43 13.36 -7.82 12.15
CA THR A 43 13.78 -6.80 13.14
C THR A 43 13.15 -5.44 12.88
N GLU A 44 12.81 -5.12 11.63
CA GLU A 44 12.26 -3.82 11.25
C GLU A 44 10.78 -3.68 11.60
N ASN A 45 10.44 -2.58 12.26
CA ASN A 45 9.04 -2.23 12.55
C ASN A 45 8.30 -1.78 11.29
N LEU A 46 8.99 -1.12 10.37
CA LEU A 46 8.45 -0.61 9.12
C LEU A 46 9.07 -1.37 7.94
N ARG A 47 8.26 -2.13 7.24
CA ARG A 47 8.74 -2.94 6.12
C ARG A 47 8.79 -2.13 4.83
N PRO A 48 9.84 -2.31 3.99
CA PRO A 48 10.04 -1.57 2.75
C PRO A 48 9.16 -2.08 1.60
N TYR A 49 8.03 -2.71 1.90
CA TYR A 49 7.06 -3.15 0.91
C TYR A 49 5.64 -3.20 1.47
N SER A 50 4.69 -3.20 0.57
CA SER A 50 3.28 -3.48 0.81
C SER A 50 2.83 -4.64 -0.08
N GLN A 51 1.75 -5.31 0.29
CA GLN A 51 1.12 -6.28 -0.58
C GLN A 51 -0.40 -6.31 -0.41
N SER A 52 -1.08 -6.92 -1.37
CA SER A 52 -2.52 -7.14 -1.27
C SER A 52 -2.98 -8.22 -2.24
N ILE A 53 -4.15 -8.78 -1.94
CA ILE A 53 -4.85 -9.69 -2.83
C ILE A 53 -6.17 -9.06 -3.23
N ARG A 54 -6.49 -9.14 -4.50
CA ARG A 54 -7.78 -8.72 -5.03
C ARG A 54 -8.35 -9.75 -6.01
N TRP A 55 -9.65 -9.84 -6.04
CA TRP A 55 -10.36 -10.53 -7.11
C TRP A 55 -10.58 -9.56 -8.27
N ASP A 56 -10.00 -9.87 -9.43
CA ASP A 56 -10.28 -9.17 -10.68
C ASP A 56 -11.52 -9.80 -11.32
N ARG A 57 -12.66 -9.09 -11.20
CA ARG A 57 -13.95 -9.58 -11.72
C ARG A 57 -14.00 -9.65 -13.25
N ALA A 58 -13.27 -8.75 -13.93
CA ALA A 58 -13.29 -8.69 -15.39
C ALA A 58 -12.54 -9.87 -16.03
N ARG A 59 -11.50 -10.35 -15.33
CA ARG A 59 -10.65 -11.44 -15.79
C ARG A 59 -10.90 -12.76 -15.04
N GLU A 60 -11.78 -12.75 -14.04
CA GLU A 60 -12.07 -13.87 -13.15
C GLU A 60 -10.82 -14.48 -12.51
N ARG A 61 -9.91 -13.61 -12.00
CA ARG A 61 -8.60 -14.00 -11.49
C ARG A 61 -8.33 -13.40 -10.12
N VAL A 62 -7.51 -14.13 -9.36
CA VAL A 62 -6.95 -13.62 -8.11
C VAL A 62 -5.61 -12.96 -8.45
N ILE A 63 -5.50 -11.68 -8.15
CA ILE A 63 -4.27 -10.90 -8.36
C ILE A 63 -3.60 -10.65 -7.03
N TRP A 64 -2.34 -11.07 -6.92
CA TRP A 64 -1.44 -10.69 -5.84
C TRP A 64 -0.61 -9.51 -6.29
N ARG A 65 -0.71 -8.40 -5.57
CA ARG A 65 0.03 -7.19 -5.84
C ARG A 65 1.07 -6.96 -4.75
N ILE A 66 2.28 -6.58 -5.13
CA ILE A 66 3.37 -6.21 -4.23
C ILE A 66 3.92 -4.85 -4.66
N GLY A 67 3.97 -3.90 -3.73
CA GLY A 67 4.63 -2.60 -3.90
C GLY A 67 5.94 -2.58 -3.11
N THR A 68 7.07 -2.24 -3.73
CA THR A 68 8.37 -2.09 -3.08
C THR A 68 8.74 -0.62 -2.95
N LEU A 69 9.39 -0.24 -1.85
CA LEU A 69 9.60 1.16 -1.46
C LEU A 69 11.06 1.61 -1.56
N ASP A 70 12.02 0.69 -1.69
CA ASP A 70 13.41 1.00 -1.91
C ASP A 70 14.03 0.12 -3.00
N ARG A 71 15.26 0.43 -3.38
CA ARG A 71 15.96 -0.26 -4.46
C ARG A 71 16.33 -1.70 -4.10
N ALA A 72 16.84 -1.92 -2.90
CA ALA A 72 17.28 -3.24 -2.46
C ALA A 72 16.09 -4.21 -2.41
N THR A 73 14.98 -3.79 -1.80
CA THR A 73 13.73 -4.56 -1.76
C THR A 73 13.20 -4.86 -3.17
N ALA A 74 13.24 -3.87 -4.07
CA ALA A 74 12.77 -4.04 -5.44
C ALA A 74 13.60 -5.06 -6.23
N GLU A 75 14.91 -5.11 -6.00
CA GLU A 75 15.82 -6.08 -6.63
C GLU A 75 15.62 -7.47 -6.03
N ILE A 76 15.59 -7.60 -4.70
CA ILE A 76 15.45 -8.89 -4.01
C ILE A 76 14.09 -9.52 -4.26
N ILE A 77 12.99 -8.80 -4.01
CA ILE A 77 11.63 -9.32 -4.25
C ILE A 77 11.43 -9.58 -5.75
N GLY A 78 11.92 -8.70 -6.62
CA GLY A 78 11.84 -8.89 -8.06
C GLY A 78 12.51 -10.16 -8.54
N ALA A 79 13.71 -10.49 -8.01
CA ALA A 79 14.42 -11.73 -8.33
C ALA A 79 13.65 -12.97 -7.86
N VAL A 80 13.15 -12.95 -6.62
CA VAL A 80 12.32 -14.05 -6.09
C VAL A 80 11.07 -14.25 -6.93
N LEU A 81 10.35 -13.18 -7.27
CA LEU A 81 9.14 -13.29 -8.08
C LEU A 81 9.41 -13.89 -9.46
N GLN A 82 10.52 -13.54 -10.12
CA GLN A 82 10.86 -14.07 -11.45
C GLN A 82 11.03 -15.60 -11.49
N SER A 83 11.39 -16.23 -10.38
CA SER A 83 11.56 -17.69 -10.26
C SER A 83 10.40 -18.38 -9.55
N LEU A 84 9.37 -17.63 -9.17
CA LEU A 84 8.28 -18.15 -8.33
C LEU A 84 7.17 -18.77 -9.19
N GLU A 85 7.13 -20.09 -9.26
CA GLU A 85 6.08 -20.82 -9.98
C GLU A 85 4.96 -21.30 -9.04
N HIS A 86 5.32 -21.62 -7.79
CA HIS A 86 4.40 -22.20 -6.81
C HIS A 86 4.65 -21.64 -5.41
N ILE A 87 3.59 -21.46 -4.64
CA ILE A 87 3.65 -21.10 -3.21
C ILE A 87 2.95 -22.16 -2.39
N HIS A 88 3.67 -22.84 -1.52
CA HIS A 88 3.06 -23.74 -0.55
C HIS A 88 2.58 -22.96 0.67
N LEU A 89 1.26 -22.90 0.85
CA LEU A 89 0.63 -22.21 1.98
C LEU A 89 0.49 -23.16 3.18
N ARG A 90 1.54 -23.32 4.00
CA ARG A 90 1.60 -24.27 5.12
C ARG A 90 0.37 -24.19 6.03
N GLN A 91 -0.06 -22.96 6.39
CA GLN A 91 -1.23 -22.76 7.26
C GLN A 91 -2.55 -23.20 6.62
N LYS A 92 -2.58 -23.40 5.29
CA LYS A 92 -3.77 -23.78 4.53
C LYS A 92 -3.71 -25.22 4.01
N GLY A 93 -2.52 -25.83 4.01
CA GLY A 93 -2.31 -27.21 3.57
C GLY A 93 -2.45 -27.43 2.07
N TYR A 94 -2.31 -26.38 1.24
CA TYR A 94 -2.32 -26.51 -0.21
C TYR A 94 -1.30 -25.59 -0.90
N THR A 95 -1.02 -25.89 -2.15
CA THR A 95 -0.14 -25.12 -3.03
C THR A 95 -0.97 -24.24 -3.96
N VAL A 96 -0.48 -23.03 -4.21
CA VAL A 96 -1.04 -22.06 -5.15
C VAL A 96 -0.06 -21.89 -6.29
N ASP A 97 -0.51 -22.01 -7.53
CA ASP A 97 0.30 -21.73 -8.70
C ASP A 97 0.35 -20.21 -8.93
N VAL A 98 1.54 -19.73 -9.27
CA VAL A 98 1.80 -18.31 -9.52
C VAL A 98 2.15 -18.14 -10.99
N GLN A 99 1.42 -17.31 -11.69
CA GLN A 99 1.58 -17.11 -13.13
C GLN A 99 1.54 -15.63 -13.49
N ASN A 100 1.95 -15.31 -14.71
CA ASN A 100 1.83 -13.96 -15.30
C ASN A 100 2.40 -12.86 -14.39
N ILE A 101 3.58 -13.11 -13.83
CA ILE A 101 4.28 -12.17 -12.96
C ILE A 101 4.81 -11.02 -13.80
N GLN A 102 4.42 -9.78 -13.46
CA GLN A 102 4.80 -8.58 -14.19
C GLN A 102 5.17 -7.45 -13.24
N CYS A 103 6.20 -6.67 -13.58
CA CYS A 103 6.40 -5.34 -13.02
C CYS A 103 5.51 -4.38 -13.82
N VAL A 104 4.36 -4.04 -13.26
CA VAL A 104 3.34 -3.21 -13.94
C VAL A 104 3.66 -1.72 -13.87
N GLU A 105 4.50 -1.32 -12.94
CA GLU A 105 4.92 0.07 -12.78
C GLU A 105 6.28 0.14 -12.07
N ALA A 106 7.15 1.02 -12.56
CA ALA A 106 8.45 1.34 -11.95
C ALA A 106 8.67 2.86 -12.02
N ARG A 107 8.91 3.50 -10.88
CA ARG A 107 9.14 4.95 -10.77
C ARG A 107 10.19 5.24 -9.70
N SER A 108 10.88 6.35 -9.84
CA SER A 108 11.66 6.91 -8.74
C SER A 108 10.77 7.82 -7.85
N TYR A 109 11.24 8.13 -6.66
CA TYR A 109 10.64 9.16 -5.82
C TYR A 109 10.68 10.53 -6.51
N GLN A 110 11.76 10.78 -7.24
CA GLN A 110 11.93 12.01 -8.03
C GLN A 110 10.86 12.11 -9.13
N ASP A 111 10.55 11.01 -9.85
CA ASP A 111 9.53 11.03 -10.90
C ASP A 111 8.15 11.39 -10.33
N ILE A 112 7.82 10.83 -9.14
CA ILE A 112 6.55 11.17 -8.48
C ILE A 112 6.54 12.65 -8.04
N ALA A 113 7.62 13.12 -7.42
CA ALA A 113 7.72 14.51 -7.00
C ALA A 113 7.66 15.46 -8.22
N ASP A 114 8.43 15.19 -9.24
CA ASP A 114 8.48 16.02 -10.46
C ASP A 114 7.11 16.11 -11.15
N GLU A 115 6.34 15.06 -11.18
CA GLU A 115 5.00 15.06 -11.77
C GLU A 115 4.11 16.16 -11.19
N TYR A 116 4.24 16.45 -9.89
CA TYR A 116 3.41 17.45 -9.22
C TYR A 116 4.11 18.79 -9.07
N PHE A 117 5.42 18.82 -8.83
CA PHE A 117 6.17 20.05 -8.65
C PHE A 117 6.48 20.79 -9.97
N ARG A 118 6.58 20.06 -11.09
CA ARG A 118 6.76 20.65 -12.41
C ARG A 118 5.46 20.82 -13.20
N ALA A 119 4.34 20.36 -12.67
CA ALA A 119 3.04 20.56 -13.32
C ALA A 119 2.69 22.05 -13.38
N GLU A 120 2.07 22.48 -14.45
CA GLU A 120 1.62 23.86 -14.66
C GLU A 120 0.65 24.28 -13.53
N THR A 121 -0.27 23.40 -13.18
CA THR A 121 -1.26 23.65 -12.12
C THR A 121 -1.11 22.65 -10.97
N ALA A 122 -1.30 23.14 -9.75
CA ALA A 122 -1.30 22.27 -8.56
C ALA A 122 -2.60 21.44 -8.46
N PRO A 123 -2.55 20.22 -7.90
CA PRO A 123 -3.74 19.38 -7.71
C PRO A 123 -4.84 20.09 -6.93
N ARG A 124 -6.10 19.85 -7.29
CA ARG A 124 -7.27 20.40 -6.59
C ARG A 124 -7.91 19.43 -5.63
N GLY A 125 -7.56 18.15 -5.71
CA GLY A 125 -8.12 17.11 -4.86
C GLY A 125 -7.73 15.72 -5.33
N ALA A 126 -8.28 14.72 -4.68
CA ALA A 126 -8.07 13.32 -5.04
C ALA A 126 -9.23 12.45 -4.60
N GLU A 127 -9.34 11.28 -5.22
CA GLU A 127 -10.14 10.17 -4.73
C GLU A 127 -9.21 9.06 -4.25
N ILE A 128 -9.52 8.47 -3.10
CA ILE A 128 -8.79 7.32 -2.55
C ILE A 128 -9.75 6.14 -2.47
N HIS A 129 -9.41 5.04 -3.14
CA HIS A 129 -10.12 3.78 -3.06
C HIS A 129 -9.36 2.82 -2.15
N PHE A 130 -9.92 2.52 -0.98
CA PHE A 130 -9.41 1.53 -0.03
C PHE A 130 -9.84 0.13 -0.47
N LEU A 131 -8.95 -0.59 -1.11
CA LEU A 131 -9.22 -1.90 -1.73
C LEU A 131 -9.28 -3.03 -0.71
N THR A 132 -8.46 -2.94 0.34
CA THR A 132 -8.44 -3.89 1.46
C THR A 132 -8.78 -3.17 2.76
N PRO A 133 -9.17 -3.91 3.83
CA PRO A 133 -9.43 -3.30 5.12
C PRO A 133 -8.25 -2.43 5.58
N THR A 134 -8.54 -1.18 5.88
CA THR A 134 -7.57 -0.17 6.33
C THR A 134 -7.88 0.20 7.77
N SER A 135 -6.86 0.35 8.57
CA SER A 135 -6.97 0.78 9.96
C SER A 135 -5.71 1.54 10.37
N PHE A 136 -5.85 2.34 11.41
CA PHE A 136 -4.74 2.99 12.08
C PHE A 136 -4.72 2.55 13.55
N LYS A 137 -3.63 2.83 14.25
CA LYS A 137 -3.54 2.58 15.69
C LYS A 137 -3.13 3.88 16.39
N ARG A 138 -3.94 4.32 17.36
CA ARG A 138 -3.69 5.47 18.21
C ARG A 138 -4.06 5.12 19.64
N ASP A 139 -3.16 5.35 20.58
CA ASP A 139 -3.36 5.10 22.02
C ASP A 139 -3.83 3.66 22.33
N GLY A 140 -3.27 2.70 21.60
CA GLY A 140 -3.62 1.28 21.74
C GLY A 140 -4.89 0.84 21.00
N ALA A 141 -5.75 1.77 20.54
CA ALA A 141 -7.00 1.49 19.88
C ALA A 141 -6.89 1.50 18.34
N TYR A 142 -7.72 0.67 17.68
CA TYR A 142 -7.86 0.70 16.23
C TYR A 142 -8.88 1.77 15.80
N ILE A 143 -8.48 2.59 14.83
CA ILE A 143 -9.30 3.69 14.29
C ILE A 143 -10.04 3.19 13.05
N LEU A 144 -11.37 3.36 13.07
CA LEU A 144 -12.30 2.83 12.06
C LEU A 144 -12.71 3.84 10.97
N LEU A 145 -12.14 5.04 11.00
CA LEU A 145 -12.46 6.11 10.04
C LEU A 145 -11.17 6.64 9.40
N PRO A 146 -11.22 7.11 8.15
CA PRO A 146 -10.09 7.70 7.44
C PRO A 146 -9.85 9.15 7.90
N GLU A 147 -9.18 9.32 9.02
CA GLU A 147 -8.72 10.64 9.47
C GLU A 147 -7.56 11.11 8.57
N SER A 148 -7.70 12.30 7.96
CA SER A 148 -6.68 12.86 7.04
C SER A 148 -5.29 12.93 7.68
N VAL A 149 -5.19 13.29 8.95
CA VAL A 149 -3.92 13.31 9.70
C VAL A 149 -3.27 11.93 9.71
N LEU A 150 -4.02 10.86 10.02
CA LEU A 150 -3.49 9.51 10.10
C LEU A 150 -3.09 8.95 8.72
N ILE A 151 -3.82 9.30 7.67
CA ILE A 151 -3.45 8.99 6.29
C ILE A 151 -2.09 9.61 5.97
N LEU A 152 -1.94 10.90 6.23
CA LEU A 152 -0.71 11.64 5.94
C LEU A 152 0.47 11.18 6.80
N GLN A 153 0.26 10.96 8.09
CA GLN A 153 1.30 10.40 8.97
C GLN A 153 1.81 9.05 8.46
N SER A 154 0.90 8.18 8.03
CA SER A 154 1.26 6.87 7.48
C SER A 154 2.11 6.98 6.20
N LEU A 155 1.79 7.94 5.32
CA LEU A 155 2.52 8.16 4.07
C LEU A 155 3.85 8.86 4.31
N LEU A 156 3.89 9.93 5.11
CA LEU A 156 5.10 10.65 5.47
C LEU A 156 6.12 9.75 6.17
N LEU A 157 5.67 8.93 7.12
CA LEU A 157 6.54 7.97 7.82
C LEU A 157 7.25 7.04 6.83
N ARG A 158 6.53 6.47 5.85
CA ARG A 158 7.12 5.57 4.86
C ARG A 158 7.94 6.31 3.80
N TRP A 159 7.47 7.46 3.35
CA TRP A 159 8.23 8.29 2.43
C TRP A 159 9.61 8.61 3.01
N ASN A 160 9.68 9.15 4.22
CA ASN A 160 10.92 9.55 4.85
C ASN A 160 11.82 8.38 5.27
N ALA A 161 11.24 7.22 5.56
CA ALA A 161 12.01 6.02 5.87
C ALA A 161 12.70 5.42 4.62
N PHE A 162 12.07 5.49 3.44
CA PHE A 162 12.53 4.75 2.26
C PHE A 162 12.96 5.63 1.08
N CYS A 163 12.69 6.94 1.12
CA CYS A 163 13.21 7.88 0.14
C CYS A 163 14.60 8.36 0.57
N PRO A 164 15.67 8.10 -0.20
CA PRO A 164 17.02 8.48 0.21
C PRO A 164 17.29 9.97 0.06
N ASP A 165 16.66 10.62 -0.95
CA ASP A 165 17.13 11.92 -1.45
C ASP A 165 16.16 13.07 -1.18
N ILE A 166 14.87 12.77 -0.97
CA ILE A 166 13.82 13.80 -0.80
C ILE A 166 13.12 13.60 0.54
N ARG A 167 13.42 14.45 1.48
CA ARG A 167 12.75 14.48 2.79
C ARG A 167 11.57 15.44 2.78
N ILE A 168 10.48 15.01 3.38
CA ILE A 168 9.26 15.82 3.60
C ILE A 168 9.03 15.85 5.11
N GLU A 169 9.82 16.68 5.79
CA GLU A 169 9.89 16.72 7.25
C GLU A 169 9.73 18.18 7.74
N GLU A 170 8.76 18.37 8.62
CA GLU A 170 8.55 19.60 9.38
C GLU A 170 7.72 19.26 10.63
N ASP A 171 7.90 20.00 11.69
CA ASP A 171 7.13 19.80 12.92
C ASP A 171 5.63 19.94 12.64
N ASN A 172 4.85 18.95 13.07
CA ASN A 172 3.39 18.90 12.88
C ASN A 172 2.91 18.95 11.41
N LEU A 173 3.77 18.61 10.44
CA LEU A 173 3.45 18.70 9.01
C LEU A 173 2.17 17.93 8.63
N ALA A 174 1.96 16.73 9.19
CA ALA A 174 0.76 15.96 8.90
C ALA A 174 -0.52 16.69 9.32
N GLN A 175 -0.50 17.39 10.46
CA GLN A 175 -1.62 18.19 10.96
C GLN A 175 -1.84 19.42 10.09
N GLU A 176 -0.76 20.11 9.71
CA GLU A 176 -0.82 21.26 8.83
C GLU A 176 -1.41 20.87 7.46
N LEU A 177 -0.85 19.86 6.79
CA LEU A 177 -1.36 19.38 5.52
C LEU A 177 -2.82 18.92 5.62
N ALA A 178 -3.20 18.25 6.72
CA ALA A 178 -4.56 17.78 6.94
C ALA A 178 -5.57 18.93 7.10
N SER A 179 -5.16 20.09 7.62
CA SER A 179 -6.02 21.27 7.73
C SER A 179 -6.45 21.81 6.37
N HIS A 180 -5.72 21.46 5.31
CA HIS A 180 -6.00 21.81 3.91
C HIS A 180 -6.75 20.74 3.13
N ILE A 181 -7.20 19.67 3.80
CA ILE A 181 -7.99 18.57 3.19
C ILE A 181 -9.44 18.66 3.66
N HIS A 182 -10.36 18.74 2.70
CA HIS A 182 -11.79 18.68 2.96
C HIS A 182 -12.39 17.41 2.36
N LEU A 183 -13.00 16.57 3.21
CA LEU A 183 -13.77 15.42 2.77
C LEU A 183 -15.05 15.90 2.09
N THR A 184 -15.20 15.59 0.80
CA THR A 184 -16.36 16.05 -0.01
C THR A 184 -17.37 14.94 -0.28
N ARG A 185 -16.92 13.69 -0.31
CA ARG A 185 -17.76 12.53 -0.54
C ARG A 185 -17.13 11.29 0.08
N TYR A 186 -17.93 10.37 0.55
CA TYR A 186 -17.49 9.06 0.99
C TYR A 186 -18.51 7.96 0.70
N ALA A 187 -18.01 6.75 0.48
CA ALA A 187 -18.79 5.51 0.46
C ALA A 187 -17.95 4.45 1.19
N LEU A 188 -18.12 4.36 2.49
CA LEU A 188 -17.33 3.53 3.37
C LEU A 188 -18.16 2.46 4.05
N ARG A 189 -17.53 1.35 4.36
CA ARG A 189 -18.12 0.29 5.19
C ARG A 189 -17.07 -0.23 6.17
N SER A 190 -17.48 -0.63 7.35
CA SER A 190 -16.60 -1.33 8.29
C SER A 190 -16.20 -2.69 7.71
N ALA A 191 -14.98 -3.10 8.01
CA ALA A 191 -14.42 -4.36 7.56
C ALA A 191 -13.50 -4.92 8.63
N ALA A 192 -13.36 -6.25 8.66
CA ALA A 192 -12.40 -6.92 9.52
C ALA A 192 -11.32 -7.57 8.65
N TYR A 193 -10.10 -7.61 9.19
CA TYR A 193 -8.96 -8.30 8.59
C TYR A 193 -8.38 -9.29 9.59
N SER A 194 -8.34 -10.57 9.23
CA SER A 194 -7.80 -11.61 10.10
C SER A 194 -6.29 -11.69 9.93
N VAL A 195 -5.56 -11.60 11.03
CA VAL A 195 -4.11 -11.75 11.11
C VAL A 195 -3.78 -12.64 12.30
N GLU A 196 -3.07 -13.73 12.07
CA GLU A 196 -2.52 -14.59 13.15
C GLU A 196 -3.54 -14.95 14.26
N GLY A 197 -4.78 -15.22 13.86
CA GLY A 197 -5.83 -15.67 14.80
C GLY A 197 -6.64 -14.56 15.46
N TYR A 198 -6.34 -13.29 15.24
CA TYR A 198 -7.15 -12.17 15.72
C TYR A 198 -7.64 -11.27 14.57
N ASN A 199 -8.72 -10.54 14.84
CA ASN A 199 -9.34 -9.67 13.85
C ASN A 199 -9.03 -8.20 14.14
N ILE A 200 -8.44 -7.53 13.16
CA ILE A 200 -8.26 -6.08 13.16
C ILE A 200 -9.48 -5.46 12.48
N ARG A 201 -10.17 -4.59 13.20
CA ARG A 201 -11.29 -3.82 12.65
C ARG A 201 -10.76 -2.60 11.91
N GLY A 202 -11.39 -2.26 10.80
CA GLY A 202 -11.06 -1.11 9.98
C GLY A 202 -12.20 -0.77 9.04
N PHE A 203 -11.87 -0.09 7.97
CA PHE A 203 -12.82 0.33 6.93
C PHE A 203 -12.28 -0.03 5.54
N ARG A 204 -13.18 -0.04 4.57
CA ARG A 204 -12.89 -0.09 3.13
C ARG A 204 -13.94 0.69 2.35
N GLY A 205 -13.66 1.03 1.10
CA GLY A 205 -14.52 1.82 0.25
C GLY A 205 -13.78 2.98 -0.37
N GLN A 206 -14.41 4.14 -0.50
CA GLN A 206 -13.80 5.29 -1.16
C GLN A 206 -14.13 6.60 -0.46
N ILE A 207 -13.20 7.56 -0.60
CA ILE A 207 -13.37 8.95 -0.18
C ILE A 207 -12.90 9.89 -1.28
N ALA A 208 -13.55 11.04 -1.39
CA ALA A 208 -13.14 12.13 -2.27
C ALA A 208 -12.74 13.35 -1.42
N LEU A 209 -11.60 13.91 -1.75
CA LEU A 209 -10.92 14.97 -1.01
C LEU A 209 -10.76 16.19 -1.90
N ARG A 210 -11.06 17.37 -1.38
CA ARG A 210 -10.72 18.66 -1.99
C ARG A 210 -9.54 19.25 -1.23
N PHE A 211 -8.56 19.80 -1.96
CA PHE A 211 -7.39 20.46 -1.41
C PHE A 211 -7.58 21.99 -1.43
N THR A 212 -7.09 22.61 -0.37
CA THR A 212 -7.01 24.06 -0.20
C THR A 212 -5.56 24.47 0.12
N GLY A 213 -5.32 25.72 0.46
CA GLY A 213 -3.97 26.23 0.77
C GLY A 213 -3.16 26.60 -0.46
N SER A 214 -1.87 26.82 -0.25
CA SER A 214 -0.93 27.21 -1.30
C SER A 214 -0.69 26.09 -2.33
N ASP A 215 -0.14 26.47 -3.47
CA ASP A 215 0.26 25.50 -4.49
C ASP A 215 1.26 24.48 -3.94
N MET A 216 2.18 24.93 -3.09
CA MET A 216 3.16 24.04 -2.43
C MET A 216 2.47 22.95 -1.63
N VAL A 217 1.54 23.30 -0.75
CA VAL A 217 0.74 22.36 0.05
C VAL A 217 0.02 21.35 -0.84
N ARG A 218 -0.65 21.82 -1.89
CA ARG A 218 -1.41 20.97 -2.81
C ARG A 218 -0.51 20.04 -3.61
N ARG A 219 0.71 20.47 -3.98
CA ARG A 219 1.72 19.63 -4.66
C ARG A 219 2.26 18.55 -3.74
N ILE A 220 2.55 18.86 -2.47
CA ILE A 220 2.95 17.86 -1.47
C ILE A 220 1.84 16.81 -1.29
N LEU A 221 0.58 17.24 -1.15
CA LEU A 221 -0.56 16.32 -1.04
C LEU A 221 -0.69 15.40 -2.25
N GLY A 222 -0.56 15.94 -3.47
CA GLY A 222 -0.56 15.16 -4.71
C GLY A 222 0.56 14.12 -4.74
N THR A 223 1.77 14.53 -4.37
CA THR A 223 2.96 13.64 -4.32
C THR A 223 2.75 12.48 -3.34
N LEU A 224 2.32 12.77 -2.11
CA LEU A 224 2.09 11.74 -1.09
C LEU A 224 0.97 10.77 -1.51
N LEU A 225 -0.10 11.28 -2.13
CA LEU A 225 -1.18 10.40 -2.59
C LEU A 225 -0.81 9.60 -3.84
N ALA A 226 0.05 10.10 -4.72
CA ALA A 226 0.59 9.31 -5.84
C ALA A 226 1.54 8.20 -5.38
N TYR A 227 2.19 8.38 -4.24
CA TYR A 227 3.01 7.35 -3.60
C TYR A 227 2.18 6.26 -2.92
N ALA A 228 0.96 6.58 -2.46
CA ALA A 228 0.12 5.68 -1.68
C ALA A 228 -0.13 4.29 -2.29
N PRO A 229 -0.33 4.11 -3.62
CA PRO A 229 -0.51 2.79 -4.23
C PRO A 229 0.67 1.83 -4.08
N TYR A 230 1.89 2.36 -3.87
CA TYR A 230 3.09 1.55 -3.60
C TYR A 230 3.22 1.19 -2.13
N ALA A 231 2.95 2.15 -1.25
CA ALA A 231 3.20 2.03 0.19
C ALA A 231 2.05 1.39 0.97
N GLY A 232 0.82 1.55 0.45
CA GLY A 232 -0.39 1.35 1.23
C GLY A 232 -0.59 2.45 2.27
N ILE A 233 -1.76 2.46 2.91
CA ILE A 233 -2.14 3.44 3.94
C ILE A 233 -2.48 2.70 5.23
N GLY A 234 -1.97 3.19 6.37
CA GLY A 234 -2.27 2.66 7.70
C GLY A 234 -1.33 1.54 8.14
N ILE A 235 -1.83 0.65 8.98
CA ILE A 235 -1.05 -0.44 9.59
C ILE A 235 -1.05 -1.71 8.75
N LYS A 236 -0.05 -2.58 8.99
CA LYS A 236 0.01 -3.97 8.44
C LYS A 236 -0.05 -4.03 6.91
N THR A 237 0.49 -3.03 6.19
CA THR A 237 0.49 -2.99 4.72
C THR A 237 1.28 -4.14 4.09
N ALA A 238 2.36 -4.58 4.72
CA ALA A 238 3.10 -5.77 4.30
C ALA A 238 2.33 -7.08 4.51
N LEU A 239 1.29 -7.08 5.35
CA LEU A 239 0.43 -8.25 5.57
C LEU A 239 -0.88 -8.19 4.75
N GLY A 240 -1.07 -7.17 3.91
CA GLY A 240 -2.20 -7.09 2.99
C GLY A 240 -3.31 -6.13 3.37
N MET A 241 -3.19 -5.40 4.48
CA MET A 241 -4.08 -4.30 4.83
C MET A 241 -3.70 -3.02 4.10
N GLY A 242 -4.63 -2.09 4.02
CA GLY A 242 -4.35 -0.72 3.59
C GLY A 242 -3.97 -0.54 2.12
N ALA A 243 -4.23 -1.52 1.27
CA ALA A 243 -4.02 -1.35 -0.16
C ALA A 243 -4.99 -0.33 -0.74
N VAL A 244 -4.45 0.60 -1.52
CA VAL A 244 -5.22 1.69 -2.13
C VAL A 244 -4.91 1.89 -3.60
N GLU A 245 -5.86 2.49 -4.30
CA GLU A 245 -5.65 3.23 -5.55
C GLU A 245 -6.03 4.68 -5.32
N THR A 246 -5.35 5.57 -6.00
CA THR A 246 -5.61 7.00 -5.92
C THR A 246 -5.80 7.60 -7.31
N HIS A 247 -6.74 8.51 -7.41
CA HIS A 247 -6.93 9.33 -8.60
C HIS A 247 -6.82 10.79 -8.20
N ILE A 248 -5.80 11.49 -8.72
CA ILE A 248 -5.49 12.87 -8.35
C ILE A 248 -6.00 13.80 -9.43
N TRP A 249 -6.82 14.77 -9.06
CA TRP A 249 -7.41 15.73 -9.99
C TRP A 249 -6.44 16.87 -10.24
N LYS A 250 -5.98 16.96 -11.47
CA LYS A 250 -5.20 18.11 -11.94
C LYS A 250 -6.11 19.33 -12.07
N GLY A 251 -5.57 20.50 -11.80
CA GLY A 251 -6.29 21.76 -11.88
C GLY A 251 -6.64 22.18 -13.30
#